data_515153b26361e2bb865606a8e5a9e95c
#
_entry.id   515153b26361e2bb865606a8e5a9e95c
#
_cell.length_a   1.000
_cell.length_b   1.000
_cell.length_c   1.000
_cell.angle_alpha   90.00
_cell.angle_beta   90.00
_cell.angle_gamma   90.00
#
_symmetry.space_group_name_H-M   'P 1'
#
loop_
_entity.id
_entity.type
_entity.pdbx_description
1 polymer ?
#
loop_
_entity_poly.entity_id
_entity_poly.type
_entity_poly.pdbx_seq_one_letter_code
_entity_poly.pdbx_strand_id
1 'polypeptide(L)'
;LQSFLFLKEKKKRISTTIGAKKLQININFIKKNKSKLSKEYMEINLVSDTVTKPTQEMLRAMFRAEVGDDVYKQDPTVIELEVKVAEMFGMEAALFFPSGTMANQTAIKLHTQPGEQVIADKWAHVYNYEGGGASFNSGVSFCLLDGNRGLITAQQVAGAINDPEFYHSPLTSLVCVENTTNKGGGACYDFEEFKKIRKVCDANKLKFHLDGARIWNALVATNDNPKAYGKVFHTISVCLSKGLGAPIGSLLLSDKATIHRALRVRKILGGGMRQVGYLAAAGLYALENNIERLADDHRRTKEIAAVLKNLNWVEKVEPVETNILIFSLQPNINEAVLMEKLKQKGISISSMGHGKLRIVTHLDYREVMHTYVLETLEKM
;
A
#
# COMPACT_ATOMS: atom_id res chain seq x y z
N LEU A 1 8.50 67.44 -38.29
CA LEU A 1 8.84 66.00 -38.08
C LEU A 1 9.34 65.66 -36.68
N GLN A 2 10.17 66.61 -36.06
CA GLN A 2 10.73 66.37 -34.71
C GLN A 2 9.66 66.32 -33.59
N SER A 3 8.64 67.13 -33.66
CA SER A 3 7.55 67.20 -32.66
C SER A 3 6.65 65.92 -32.70
N PHE A 4 6.57 65.30 -33.85
CA PHE A 4 5.76 64.08 -34.01
C PHE A 4 6.47 62.83 -33.45
N LEU A 5 7.78 62.79 -33.52
CA LEU A 5 8.61 61.71 -32.93
C LEU A 5 8.63 61.79 -31.39
N PHE A 6 8.68 62.96 -30.83
CA PHE A 6 8.68 63.21 -29.39
C PHE A 6 7.35 62.77 -28.72
N LEU A 7 6.23 63.00 -29.39
CA LEU A 7 4.90 62.58 -28.93
C LEU A 7 4.72 61.06 -29.02
N LYS A 8 5.32 60.40 -30.01
CA LYS A 8 5.30 58.94 -30.16
C LYS A 8 6.12 58.22 -29.06
N GLU A 9 7.30 58.74 -28.71
CA GLU A 9 8.13 58.21 -27.63
C GLU A 9 7.49 58.42 -26.25
N LYS A 10 6.87 59.56 -26.01
CA LYS A 10 6.15 59.84 -24.75
C LYS A 10 4.94 58.93 -24.56
N LYS A 11 4.17 58.66 -25.62
CA LYS A 11 3.06 57.66 -25.58
C LYS A 11 3.56 56.23 -25.37
N LYS A 12 4.70 55.84 -25.94
CA LYS A 12 5.27 54.53 -25.77
C LYS A 12 5.80 54.32 -24.34
N ARG A 13 6.42 55.33 -23.73
CA ARG A 13 6.88 55.29 -22.32
C ARG A 13 5.71 55.23 -21.33
N ILE A 14 4.64 55.98 -21.56
CA ILE A 14 3.45 55.97 -20.68
C ILE A 14 2.74 54.62 -20.78
N SER A 15 2.59 54.05 -21.98
CA SER A 15 1.97 52.74 -22.19
C SER A 15 2.74 51.59 -21.55
N THR A 16 4.08 51.60 -21.61
CA THR A 16 4.92 50.60 -20.93
C THR A 16 4.90 50.74 -19.41
N THR A 17 4.85 51.96 -18.87
CA THR A 17 4.80 52.22 -17.42
C THR A 17 3.45 51.81 -16.81
N ILE A 18 2.34 52.06 -17.53
CA ILE A 18 0.98 51.64 -17.11
C ILE A 18 0.82 50.12 -17.21
N GLY A 19 1.37 49.50 -18.26
CA GLY A 19 1.40 48.06 -18.42
C GLY A 19 2.18 47.35 -17.31
N ALA A 20 3.38 47.86 -16.98
CA ALA A 20 4.22 47.33 -15.92
C ALA A 20 3.57 47.47 -14.52
N LYS A 21 2.95 48.62 -14.22
CA LYS A 21 2.20 48.82 -12.96
C LYS A 21 0.96 47.89 -12.87
N LYS A 22 0.20 47.72 -13.95
CA LYS A 22 -0.92 46.78 -13.98
C LYS A 22 -0.47 45.33 -13.79
N LEU A 23 0.65 44.96 -14.43
CA LEU A 23 1.23 43.61 -14.28
C LEU A 23 1.72 43.39 -12.85
N GLN A 24 2.39 44.37 -12.24
CA GLN A 24 2.86 44.29 -10.85
C GLN A 24 1.71 44.23 -9.83
N ILE A 25 0.65 44.97 -10.05
CA ILE A 25 -0.57 44.90 -9.22
C ILE A 25 -1.24 43.53 -9.34
N ASN A 26 -1.32 42.96 -10.55
CA ASN A 26 -1.86 41.62 -10.75
C ASN A 26 -0.99 40.52 -10.10
N ILE A 27 0.34 40.64 -10.21
CA ILE A 27 1.27 39.69 -9.58
C ILE A 27 1.16 39.76 -8.05
N ASN A 28 1.07 40.97 -7.48
CA ASN A 28 0.90 41.15 -6.05
C ASN A 28 -0.46 40.69 -5.54
N PHE A 29 -1.53 40.90 -6.32
CA PHE A 29 -2.87 40.38 -6.03
C PHE A 29 -2.92 38.85 -6.09
N ILE A 30 -2.28 38.23 -7.10
CA ILE A 30 -2.15 36.78 -7.24
C ILE A 30 -1.27 36.22 -6.11
N LYS A 31 -0.16 36.86 -5.76
CA LYS A 31 0.68 36.45 -4.62
C LYS A 31 -0.06 36.55 -3.29
N LYS A 32 -0.78 37.67 -3.05
CA LYS A 32 -1.55 37.90 -1.82
C LYS A 32 -2.74 36.94 -1.71
N ASN A 33 -3.39 36.61 -2.82
CA ASN A 33 -4.47 35.62 -2.85
C ASN A 33 -3.94 34.18 -2.79
N LYS A 34 -2.78 33.86 -3.43
CA LYS A 34 -2.13 32.55 -3.23
C LYS A 34 -1.68 32.34 -1.79
N SER A 35 -1.15 33.37 -1.10
CA SER A 35 -0.77 33.26 0.31
C SER A 35 -1.99 33.19 1.26
N LYS A 36 -3.13 33.78 0.91
CA LYS A 36 -4.40 33.61 1.63
C LYS A 36 -5.05 32.25 1.32
N LEU A 37 -5.07 31.83 0.06
CA LEU A 37 -5.58 30.50 -0.34
C LEU A 37 -4.70 29.34 0.19
N SER A 38 -3.38 29.55 0.37
CA SER A 38 -2.49 28.52 0.92
C SER A 38 -2.60 28.36 2.44
N LYS A 39 -3.24 29.29 3.14
CA LYS A 39 -3.54 29.14 4.58
C LYS A 39 -4.93 28.54 4.86
N GLU A 40 -5.82 28.49 3.87
CA GLU A 40 -7.23 28.15 4.12
C GLU A 40 -7.62 26.71 3.82
N TYR A 41 -6.83 25.93 3.02
CA TYR A 41 -7.18 24.51 2.77
C TYR A 41 -5.96 23.65 2.50
N MET A 42 -5.34 23.16 3.55
CA MET A 42 -4.40 22.03 3.45
C MET A 42 -5.22 20.74 3.55
N GLU A 43 -5.46 20.08 2.42
CA GLU A 43 -6.11 18.77 2.42
C GLU A 43 -5.09 17.70 2.82
N ILE A 44 -5.33 17.06 3.98
CA ILE A 44 -4.49 16.02 4.55
C ILE A 44 -5.30 14.72 4.56
N ASN A 45 -4.96 13.82 3.65
CA ASN A 45 -5.65 12.54 3.52
C ASN A 45 -4.82 11.44 4.20
N LEU A 46 -5.30 10.96 5.35
CA LEU A 46 -4.70 9.86 6.13
C LEU A 46 -5.59 8.61 6.16
N VAL A 47 -6.48 8.48 5.18
CA VAL A 47 -7.43 7.36 5.08
C VAL A 47 -6.71 6.04 4.76
N SER A 48 -5.74 6.08 3.82
CA SER A 48 -4.98 4.91 3.37
C SER A 48 -3.73 5.33 2.60
N ASP A 49 -2.68 4.53 2.62
CA ASP A 49 -1.51 4.68 1.74
C ASP A 49 -1.82 4.39 0.26
N THR A 50 -2.98 3.83 -0.04
CA THR A 50 -3.47 3.62 -1.40
C THR A 50 -3.89 4.90 -2.12
N VAL A 51 -4.01 6.02 -1.39
CA VAL A 51 -4.30 7.34 -1.98
C VAL A 51 -3.06 8.06 -2.50
N THR A 52 -1.88 7.51 -2.23
CA THR A 52 -0.58 8.05 -2.64
C THR A 52 -0.52 8.23 -4.15
N LYS A 53 -0.05 9.39 -4.57
CA LYS A 53 0.10 9.75 -6.00
C LYS A 53 1.57 9.64 -6.41
N PRO A 54 1.85 9.28 -7.67
CA PRO A 54 3.22 9.25 -8.17
C PRO A 54 3.85 10.65 -8.14
N THR A 55 5.12 10.73 -7.75
CA THR A 55 5.89 11.99 -7.80
C THR A 55 6.17 12.41 -9.23
N GLN A 56 6.58 13.67 -9.44
CA GLN A 56 6.95 14.17 -10.76
C GLN A 56 8.13 13.39 -11.37
N GLU A 57 9.09 12.99 -10.52
CA GLU A 57 10.25 12.19 -10.92
C GLU A 57 9.81 10.79 -11.36
N MET A 58 8.92 10.16 -10.62
CA MET A 58 8.32 8.87 -11.00
C MET A 58 7.57 8.96 -12.33
N LEU A 59 6.76 10.03 -12.53
CA LEU A 59 6.07 10.27 -13.81
C LEU A 59 7.07 10.44 -14.97
N ARG A 60 8.19 11.14 -14.74
CA ARG A 60 9.26 11.26 -15.76
C ARG A 60 9.90 9.90 -16.07
N ALA A 61 10.13 9.04 -15.07
CA ALA A 61 10.61 7.68 -15.29
C ALA A 61 9.63 6.87 -16.15
N MET A 62 8.33 6.94 -15.85
CA MET A 62 7.28 6.31 -16.64
C MET A 62 7.31 6.78 -18.11
N PHE A 63 7.39 8.10 -18.37
CA PHE A 63 7.42 8.64 -19.72
C PHE A 63 8.67 8.25 -20.54
N ARG A 64 9.76 7.93 -19.88
CA ARG A 64 11.03 7.54 -20.52
C ARG A 64 11.19 6.03 -20.66
N ALA A 65 10.24 5.24 -20.15
CA ALA A 65 10.34 3.80 -20.16
C ALA A 65 10.42 3.25 -21.59
N GLU A 66 11.34 2.35 -21.81
CA GLU A 66 11.35 1.51 -23.00
C GLU A 66 10.30 0.41 -22.84
N VAL A 67 9.43 0.26 -23.83
CA VAL A 67 8.26 -0.63 -23.74
C VAL A 67 8.17 -1.58 -24.92
N GLY A 68 7.54 -2.72 -24.68
CA GLY A 68 7.20 -3.72 -25.68
C GLY A 68 5.91 -4.45 -25.31
N ASP A 69 5.58 -5.53 -26.00
CA ASP A 69 4.37 -6.31 -25.69
C ASP A 69 4.67 -7.35 -24.60
N ASP A 70 4.19 -7.13 -23.34
CA ASP A 70 4.39 -8.06 -22.22
C ASP A 70 3.75 -9.44 -22.46
N VAL A 71 2.68 -9.53 -23.26
CA VAL A 71 2.05 -10.82 -23.59
C VAL A 71 3.01 -11.72 -24.37
N TYR A 72 3.89 -11.13 -25.18
CA TYR A 72 4.96 -11.83 -25.91
C TYR A 72 6.30 -11.83 -25.18
N LYS A 73 6.34 -11.30 -23.92
CA LYS A 73 7.58 -11.15 -23.14
C LYS A 73 8.64 -10.29 -23.84
N GLN A 74 8.20 -9.20 -24.47
CA GLN A 74 9.04 -8.26 -25.22
C GLN A 74 9.13 -6.88 -24.58
N ASP A 75 8.49 -6.66 -23.41
CA ASP A 75 8.59 -5.41 -22.66
C ASP A 75 9.82 -5.43 -21.75
N PRO A 76 10.91 -4.70 -22.09
CA PRO A 76 12.18 -4.80 -21.36
C PRO A 76 12.05 -4.24 -19.94
N THR A 77 11.24 -3.21 -19.72
CA THR A 77 11.06 -2.59 -18.41
C THR A 77 10.28 -3.50 -17.45
N VAL A 78 9.31 -4.27 -17.96
CA VAL A 78 8.60 -5.29 -17.16
C VAL A 78 9.56 -6.41 -16.78
N ILE A 79 10.37 -6.90 -17.75
CA ILE A 79 11.35 -7.96 -17.49
C ILE A 79 12.34 -7.51 -16.41
N GLU A 80 12.87 -6.29 -16.50
CA GLU A 80 13.78 -5.73 -15.50
C GLU A 80 13.16 -5.69 -14.11
N LEU A 81 11.90 -5.22 -13.98
CA LEU A 81 11.18 -5.18 -12.72
C LEU A 81 10.96 -6.58 -12.13
N GLU A 82 10.52 -7.55 -12.95
CA GLU A 82 10.29 -8.93 -12.55
C GLU A 82 11.59 -9.58 -12.04
N VAL A 83 12.70 -9.42 -12.76
CA VAL A 83 14.03 -9.93 -12.37
C VAL A 83 14.50 -9.28 -11.07
N LYS A 84 14.46 -7.94 -10.98
CA LYS A 84 14.92 -7.19 -9.81
C LYS A 84 14.19 -7.63 -8.53
N VAL A 85 12.87 -7.75 -8.57
CA VAL A 85 12.10 -8.13 -7.37
C VAL A 85 12.32 -9.61 -7.02
N ALA A 86 12.42 -10.50 -8.00
CA ALA A 86 12.76 -11.90 -7.75
C ALA A 86 14.14 -12.04 -7.06
N GLU A 87 15.15 -11.31 -7.51
CA GLU A 87 16.49 -11.28 -6.93
C GLU A 87 16.51 -10.71 -5.50
N MET A 88 15.73 -9.63 -5.26
CA MET A 88 15.60 -9.04 -3.93
C MET A 88 15.10 -10.04 -2.89
N PHE A 89 14.18 -10.92 -3.27
CA PHE A 89 13.64 -11.96 -2.38
C PHE A 89 14.34 -13.31 -2.52
N GLY A 90 15.33 -13.44 -3.41
CA GLY A 90 16.04 -14.70 -3.65
C GLY A 90 15.12 -15.81 -4.18
N MET A 91 14.11 -15.44 -4.96
CA MET A 91 13.19 -16.35 -5.64
C MET A 91 13.57 -16.48 -7.13
N GLU A 92 13.14 -17.56 -7.77
CA GLU A 92 13.57 -17.88 -9.15
C GLU A 92 12.94 -16.97 -10.21
N ALA A 93 11.72 -16.49 -9.96
CA ALA A 93 10.96 -15.65 -10.89
C ALA A 93 9.90 -14.81 -10.20
N ALA A 94 9.48 -13.75 -10.88
CA ALA A 94 8.32 -12.95 -10.53
C ALA A 94 7.45 -12.70 -11.76
N LEU A 95 6.19 -12.32 -11.53
CA LEU A 95 5.24 -11.93 -12.56
C LEU A 95 4.51 -10.66 -12.14
N PHE A 96 4.47 -9.67 -13.03
CA PHE A 96 3.76 -8.41 -12.81
C PHE A 96 2.24 -8.54 -12.97
N PHE A 97 1.50 -7.89 -12.07
CA PHE A 97 0.03 -7.86 -12.02
C PHE A 97 -0.49 -6.43 -11.88
N PRO A 98 -1.70 -6.12 -12.39
CA PRO A 98 -2.32 -4.80 -12.21
C PRO A 98 -2.71 -4.51 -10.75
N SER A 99 -2.93 -5.54 -9.93
CA SER A 99 -3.34 -5.36 -8.52
C SER A 99 -2.84 -6.49 -7.63
N GLY A 100 -2.71 -6.20 -6.32
CA GLY A 100 -2.42 -7.21 -5.30
C GLY A 100 -3.51 -8.27 -5.21
N THR A 101 -4.77 -7.87 -5.33
CA THR A 101 -5.91 -8.82 -5.39
C THR A 101 -5.70 -9.87 -6.48
N MET A 102 -5.35 -9.46 -7.71
CA MET A 102 -5.13 -10.43 -8.79
C MET A 102 -3.92 -11.34 -8.51
N ALA A 103 -2.85 -10.82 -7.92
CA ALA A 103 -1.68 -11.61 -7.54
C ALA A 103 -2.06 -12.66 -6.46
N ASN A 104 -2.79 -12.27 -5.41
CA ASN A 104 -3.27 -13.18 -4.36
C ASN A 104 -4.24 -14.22 -4.91
N GLN A 105 -5.23 -13.82 -5.72
CA GLN A 105 -6.17 -14.73 -6.34
C GLN A 105 -5.47 -15.73 -7.26
N THR A 106 -4.41 -15.29 -7.96
CA THR A 106 -3.57 -16.18 -8.77
C THR A 106 -2.81 -17.17 -7.88
N ALA A 107 -2.22 -16.73 -6.77
CA ALA A 107 -1.51 -17.62 -5.84
C ALA A 107 -2.44 -18.67 -5.25
N ILE A 108 -3.62 -18.28 -4.77
CA ILE A 108 -4.63 -19.21 -4.23
C ILE A 108 -5.01 -20.23 -5.31
N LYS A 109 -5.34 -19.77 -6.52
CA LYS A 109 -5.72 -20.66 -7.65
C LYS A 109 -4.62 -21.66 -8.02
N LEU A 110 -3.35 -21.28 -7.90
CA LEU A 110 -2.21 -22.15 -8.22
C LEU A 110 -1.96 -23.25 -7.19
N HIS A 111 -2.36 -23.01 -5.95
CA HIS A 111 -2.07 -23.87 -4.81
C HIS A 111 -3.27 -24.66 -4.29
N THR A 112 -4.43 -24.50 -4.91
CA THR A 112 -5.66 -25.15 -4.46
C THR A 112 -6.46 -25.75 -5.62
N GLN A 113 -7.34 -26.68 -5.27
CA GLN A 113 -8.39 -27.21 -6.15
C GLN A 113 -9.78 -26.86 -5.58
N PRO A 114 -10.84 -26.83 -6.42
CA PRO A 114 -12.20 -26.62 -5.93
C PRO A 114 -12.57 -27.66 -4.85
N GLY A 115 -13.20 -27.19 -3.78
CA GLY A 115 -13.58 -28.01 -2.63
C GLY A 115 -12.54 -28.08 -1.51
N GLU A 116 -11.32 -27.56 -1.75
CA GLU A 116 -10.27 -27.53 -0.72
C GLU A 116 -10.43 -26.36 0.25
N GLN A 117 -9.64 -26.40 1.33
CA GLN A 117 -9.63 -25.41 2.40
C GLN A 117 -8.32 -24.60 2.43
N VAL A 118 -8.49 -23.29 2.63
CA VAL A 118 -7.41 -22.35 2.90
C VAL A 118 -7.48 -21.91 4.37
N ILE A 119 -6.37 -22.00 5.10
CA ILE A 119 -6.24 -21.45 6.45
C ILE A 119 -5.74 -20.00 6.34
N ALA A 120 -6.45 -19.06 7.01
CA ALA A 120 -6.06 -17.66 7.11
C ALA A 120 -6.56 -17.05 8.42
N ASP A 121 -6.03 -15.88 8.79
CA ASP A 121 -6.62 -15.07 9.86
C ASP A 121 -8.00 -14.53 9.45
N LYS A 122 -8.91 -14.40 10.42
CA LYS A 122 -10.27 -13.84 10.19
C LYS A 122 -10.28 -12.43 9.64
N TRP A 123 -9.21 -11.67 9.81
CA TRP A 123 -9.03 -10.30 9.29
C TRP A 123 -8.23 -10.25 7.99
N ALA A 124 -7.74 -11.37 7.48
CA ALA A 124 -6.93 -11.44 6.27
C ALA A 124 -7.63 -10.73 5.09
N HIS A 125 -6.84 -9.98 4.31
CA HIS A 125 -7.32 -9.24 3.14
C HIS A 125 -7.92 -10.17 2.09
N VAL A 126 -7.28 -11.31 1.83
CA VAL A 126 -7.71 -12.32 0.86
C VAL A 126 -9.12 -12.88 1.12
N TYR A 127 -9.57 -12.82 2.37
CA TYR A 127 -10.92 -13.23 2.76
C TYR A 127 -11.92 -12.05 2.74
N ASN A 128 -11.55 -10.90 3.34
CA ASN A 128 -12.51 -9.82 3.62
C ASN A 128 -12.65 -8.79 2.50
N TYR A 129 -11.60 -8.57 1.67
CA TYR A 129 -11.51 -7.39 0.82
C TYR A 129 -11.21 -7.70 -0.65
N GLU A 130 -11.38 -8.95 -1.07
CA GLU A 130 -11.16 -9.36 -2.45
C GLU A 130 -12.45 -9.86 -3.13
N GLY A 131 -13.60 -9.33 -2.68
CA GLY A 131 -14.91 -9.58 -3.30
C GLY A 131 -15.38 -11.04 -3.27
N GLY A 132 -14.90 -11.85 -2.30
CA GLY A 132 -15.15 -13.29 -2.27
C GLY A 132 -14.39 -14.06 -3.36
N GLY A 133 -13.32 -13.44 -3.88
CA GLY A 133 -12.57 -13.92 -5.05
C GLY A 133 -12.01 -15.34 -4.89
N ALA A 134 -11.54 -15.73 -3.71
CA ALA A 134 -11.00 -17.05 -3.48
C ALA A 134 -12.04 -18.15 -3.70
N SER A 135 -13.26 -17.95 -3.18
CA SER A 135 -14.37 -18.89 -3.43
C SER A 135 -14.84 -18.82 -4.89
N PHE A 136 -14.95 -17.63 -5.48
CA PHE A 136 -15.39 -17.45 -6.85
C PHE A 136 -14.38 -18.00 -7.88
N ASN A 137 -13.10 -17.66 -7.76
CA ASN A 137 -12.07 -18.05 -8.73
C ASN A 137 -11.53 -19.46 -8.52
N SER A 138 -11.43 -19.91 -7.27
CA SER A 138 -10.75 -21.14 -6.90
C SER A 138 -11.67 -22.22 -6.35
N GLY A 139 -12.91 -21.87 -5.95
CA GLY A 139 -13.89 -22.82 -5.41
C GLY A 139 -13.50 -23.33 -4.00
N VAL A 140 -12.70 -22.57 -3.26
CA VAL A 140 -12.21 -22.97 -1.93
C VAL A 140 -13.07 -22.43 -0.80
N SER A 141 -13.03 -23.14 0.33
CA SER A 141 -13.52 -22.67 1.62
C SER A 141 -12.37 -22.12 2.47
N PHE A 142 -12.71 -21.34 3.52
CA PHE A 142 -11.73 -20.86 4.48
C PHE A 142 -11.93 -21.49 5.87
N CYS A 143 -10.81 -21.83 6.52
CA CYS A 143 -10.72 -21.99 7.95
C CYS A 143 -10.14 -20.72 8.53
N LEU A 144 -10.95 -19.93 9.25
CA LEU A 144 -10.56 -18.64 9.78
C LEU A 144 -10.07 -18.77 11.22
N LEU A 145 -8.85 -18.34 11.46
CA LEU A 145 -8.22 -18.32 12.77
C LEU A 145 -8.35 -16.96 13.44
N ASP A 146 -8.33 -16.95 14.76
CA ASP A 146 -8.31 -15.73 15.58
C ASP A 146 -6.88 -15.45 16.05
N GLY A 147 -6.10 -14.83 15.19
CA GLY A 147 -4.73 -14.42 15.49
C GLY A 147 -4.67 -13.15 16.33
N ASN A 148 -3.60 -12.98 17.09
CA ASN A 148 -3.36 -11.73 17.80
C ASN A 148 -3.03 -10.61 16.80
N ARG A 149 -3.92 -9.63 16.65
CA ARG A 149 -3.78 -8.55 15.65
C ARG A 149 -3.61 -9.08 14.20
N GLY A 150 -4.25 -10.20 13.87
CA GLY A 150 -4.13 -10.84 12.57
C GLY A 150 -2.90 -11.74 12.39
N LEU A 151 -2.10 -11.93 13.44
CA LEU A 151 -0.92 -12.78 13.44
C LEU A 151 -1.29 -14.16 13.98
N ILE A 152 -1.39 -15.14 13.10
CA ILE A 152 -1.67 -16.55 13.47
C ILE A 152 -0.36 -17.28 13.81
N THR A 153 -0.46 -18.31 14.64
CA THR A 153 0.69 -19.12 15.10
C THR A 153 0.75 -20.48 14.44
N ALA A 154 1.94 -21.08 14.46
CA ALA A 154 2.13 -22.45 13.98
C ALA A 154 1.25 -23.47 14.74
N GLN A 155 1.01 -23.24 16.03
CA GLN A 155 0.12 -24.08 16.84
C GLN A 155 -1.33 -23.98 16.36
N GLN A 156 -1.81 -22.75 16.08
CA GLN A 156 -3.16 -22.54 15.54
C GLN A 156 -3.30 -23.19 14.16
N VAL A 157 -2.30 -23.02 13.29
CA VAL A 157 -2.29 -23.65 11.95
C VAL A 157 -2.35 -25.16 12.08
N ALA A 158 -1.51 -25.78 12.92
CA ALA A 158 -1.49 -27.24 13.11
C ALA A 158 -2.84 -27.77 13.60
N GLY A 159 -3.51 -27.05 14.51
CA GLY A 159 -4.83 -27.44 15.03
C GLY A 159 -6.00 -27.23 14.05
N ALA A 160 -5.76 -26.53 12.92
CA ALA A 160 -6.79 -26.22 11.92
C ALA A 160 -6.70 -27.10 10.66
N ILE A 161 -5.70 -27.98 10.58
CA ILE A 161 -5.52 -28.89 9.46
C ILE A 161 -6.53 -30.05 9.61
N ASN A 162 -7.35 -30.25 8.60
CA ASN A 162 -8.26 -31.39 8.56
C ASN A 162 -7.48 -32.70 8.31
N ASP A 163 -7.92 -33.79 8.96
CA ASP A 163 -7.39 -35.11 8.70
C ASP A 163 -7.69 -35.54 7.24
N PRO A 164 -6.67 -35.79 6.42
CA PRO A 164 -6.87 -36.15 5.01
C PRO A 164 -7.60 -37.47 4.81
N GLU A 165 -7.62 -38.37 5.81
CA GLU A 165 -8.34 -39.62 5.75
C GLU A 165 -9.83 -39.46 6.12
N PHE A 166 -10.22 -38.31 6.71
CA PHE A 166 -11.60 -38.01 7.05
C PHE A 166 -12.33 -37.34 5.88
N TYR A 167 -12.87 -38.14 4.95
CA TYR A 167 -13.45 -37.66 3.68
C TYR A 167 -14.65 -36.70 3.80
N HIS A 168 -15.23 -36.53 4.99
CA HIS A 168 -16.32 -35.57 5.22
C HIS A 168 -15.85 -34.09 5.28
N SER A 169 -14.57 -33.87 5.57
CA SER A 169 -13.99 -32.54 5.66
C SER A 169 -13.27 -32.17 4.36
N PRO A 170 -13.23 -30.88 3.98
CA PRO A 170 -12.41 -30.41 2.87
C PRO A 170 -10.91 -30.63 3.16
N LEU A 171 -10.15 -31.06 2.15
CA LEU A 171 -8.68 -31.13 2.30
C LEU A 171 -8.10 -29.75 2.53
N THR A 172 -7.26 -29.61 3.55
CA THR A 172 -6.46 -28.40 3.74
C THR A 172 -5.29 -28.41 2.76
N SER A 173 -5.09 -27.33 1.99
CA SER A 173 -4.05 -27.27 0.96
C SER A 173 -3.14 -26.04 1.05
N LEU A 174 -3.63 -24.95 1.65
CA LEU A 174 -2.92 -23.68 1.65
C LEU A 174 -3.05 -22.96 2.99
N VAL A 175 -1.95 -22.37 3.45
CA VAL A 175 -1.93 -21.39 4.53
C VAL A 175 -1.60 -20.03 3.93
N CYS A 176 -2.42 -19.00 4.21
CA CYS A 176 -2.20 -17.61 3.82
C CYS A 176 -1.95 -16.75 5.07
N VAL A 177 -0.89 -15.97 5.07
CA VAL A 177 -0.59 -14.95 6.08
C VAL A 177 -0.40 -13.60 5.42
N GLU A 178 -0.64 -12.52 6.18
CA GLU A 178 -0.53 -11.14 5.70
C GLU A 178 0.55 -10.38 6.50
N ASN A 179 1.51 -9.73 5.83
CA ASN A 179 2.53 -8.90 6.47
C ASN A 179 2.77 -7.59 5.69
N THR A 180 2.59 -6.41 6.32
CA THR A 180 2.03 -6.19 7.66
C THR A 180 0.51 -6.34 7.66
N THR A 181 -0.07 -6.73 8.78
CA THR A 181 -1.52 -6.94 8.88
C THR A 181 -2.29 -5.62 8.82
N ASN A 182 -3.21 -5.47 7.90
CA ASN A 182 -3.96 -4.23 7.70
C ASN A 182 -4.89 -3.92 8.89
N LYS A 183 -5.79 -4.83 9.23
CA LYS A 183 -6.73 -4.68 10.36
C LYS A 183 -6.06 -4.82 11.72
N GLY A 184 -4.89 -5.41 11.77
CA GLY A 184 -4.07 -5.51 12.98
C GLY A 184 -3.26 -4.25 13.32
N GLY A 185 -3.43 -3.15 12.56
CA GLY A 185 -2.72 -1.89 12.82
C GLY A 185 -1.27 -1.91 12.34
N GLY A 186 -1.01 -2.57 11.21
CA GLY A 186 0.33 -2.65 10.65
C GLY A 186 1.28 -3.53 11.47
N ALA A 187 0.75 -4.55 12.16
CA ALA A 187 1.56 -5.47 12.94
C ALA A 187 2.48 -6.30 12.04
N CYS A 188 3.71 -6.50 12.50
CA CYS A 188 4.71 -7.34 11.85
C CYS A 188 4.78 -8.71 12.50
N TYR A 189 4.94 -9.75 11.68
CA TYR A 189 5.27 -11.07 12.19
C TYR A 189 6.70 -11.11 12.74
N ASP A 190 6.91 -11.87 13.81
CA ASP A 190 8.23 -12.40 14.13
C ASP A 190 8.62 -13.41 13.03
N PHE A 191 9.78 -13.20 12.42
CA PHE A 191 10.26 -14.04 11.32
C PHE A 191 10.43 -15.51 11.73
N GLU A 192 10.73 -15.79 13.00
CA GLU A 192 10.81 -17.17 13.52
C GLU A 192 9.46 -17.88 13.51
N GLU A 193 8.34 -17.13 13.67
CA GLU A 193 7.02 -17.73 13.57
C GLU A 193 6.70 -18.17 12.15
N PHE A 194 7.13 -17.44 11.13
CA PHE A 194 7.02 -17.90 9.75
C PHE A 194 7.77 -19.22 9.50
N LYS A 195 8.95 -19.39 10.09
CA LYS A 195 9.70 -20.65 9.99
C LYS A 195 8.97 -21.82 10.67
N LYS A 196 8.32 -21.58 11.82
CA LYS A 196 7.53 -22.58 12.50
C LYS A 196 6.29 -22.97 11.67
N ILE A 197 5.57 -21.99 11.14
CA ILE A 197 4.42 -22.25 10.25
C ILE A 197 4.88 -23.03 9.01
N ARG A 198 6.02 -22.66 8.40
CA ARG A 198 6.58 -23.38 7.26
C ARG A 198 6.85 -24.85 7.59
N LYS A 199 7.41 -25.16 8.76
CA LYS A 199 7.63 -26.55 9.19
C LYS A 199 6.31 -27.32 9.29
N VAL A 200 5.25 -26.69 9.82
CA VAL A 200 3.91 -27.31 9.86
C VAL A 200 3.40 -27.56 8.43
N CYS A 201 3.54 -26.60 7.54
CA CYS A 201 3.14 -26.73 6.14
C CYS A 201 3.88 -27.89 5.45
N ASP A 202 5.20 -27.96 5.61
CA ASP A 202 6.02 -29.00 4.98
C ASP A 202 5.65 -30.41 5.49
N ALA A 203 5.46 -30.56 6.81
CA ALA A 203 5.05 -31.84 7.43
C ALA A 203 3.69 -32.34 6.92
N ASN A 204 2.80 -31.43 6.52
CA ASN A 204 1.45 -31.76 6.06
C ASN A 204 1.25 -31.54 4.54
N LYS A 205 2.33 -31.31 3.78
CA LYS A 205 2.31 -31.06 2.32
C LYS A 205 1.46 -29.85 1.90
N LEU A 206 1.27 -28.90 2.79
CA LEU A 206 0.53 -27.67 2.52
C LEU A 206 1.43 -26.65 1.79
N LYS A 207 0.79 -25.78 1.01
CA LYS A 207 1.47 -24.60 0.45
C LYS A 207 1.39 -23.42 1.43
N PHE A 208 2.36 -22.51 1.33
CA PHE A 208 2.45 -21.34 2.20
C PHE A 208 2.59 -20.08 1.36
N HIS A 209 1.60 -19.20 1.43
CA HIS A 209 1.53 -17.95 0.70
C HIS A 209 1.62 -16.76 1.64
N LEU A 210 2.41 -15.74 1.24
CA LEU A 210 2.49 -14.46 1.90
C LEU A 210 1.75 -13.39 1.07
N ASP A 211 0.68 -12.83 1.62
CA ASP A 211 0.18 -11.53 1.18
C ASP A 211 1.11 -10.44 1.74
N GLY A 212 2.04 -10.01 0.90
CA GLY A 212 3.02 -8.98 1.19
C GLY A 212 2.58 -7.59 0.73
N ALA A 213 1.28 -7.27 0.84
CA ALA A 213 0.74 -5.98 0.42
C ALA A 213 1.47 -4.78 1.02
N ARG A 214 2.06 -4.94 2.22
CA ARG A 214 2.92 -3.94 2.89
C ARG A 214 4.23 -4.55 3.37
N ILE A 215 4.76 -5.54 2.67
CA ILE A 215 6.01 -6.20 3.05
C ILE A 215 7.19 -5.21 3.16
N TRP A 216 7.22 -4.18 2.33
CA TRP A 216 8.25 -3.15 2.38
C TRP A 216 8.25 -2.40 3.71
N ASN A 217 7.07 -2.12 4.29
CA ASN A 217 6.96 -1.56 5.63
C ASN A 217 7.47 -2.53 6.70
N ALA A 218 7.14 -3.83 6.59
CA ALA A 218 7.66 -4.83 7.51
C ALA A 218 9.19 -4.90 7.47
N LEU A 219 9.79 -5.01 6.28
CA LEU A 219 11.24 -5.08 6.09
C LEU A 219 11.98 -3.87 6.68
N VAL A 220 11.43 -2.66 6.49
CA VAL A 220 12.01 -1.42 7.08
C VAL A 220 11.85 -1.39 8.59
N ALA A 221 10.74 -1.90 9.14
CA ALA A 221 10.48 -1.90 10.58
C ALA A 221 11.30 -2.94 11.33
N THR A 222 11.48 -4.14 10.76
CA THR A 222 12.16 -5.29 11.40
C THR A 222 13.63 -5.41 11.00
N ASN A 223 14.04 -4.75 9.91
CA ASN A 223 15.35 -4.91 9.28
C ASN A 223 15.65 -6.36 8.84
N ASP A 224 14.60 -7.12 8.52
CA ASP A 224 14.73 -8.49 8.01
C ASP A 224 15.35 -8.53 6.62
N ASN A 225 16.09 -9.60 6.33
CA ASN A 225 16.60 -9.84 5.00
C ASN A 225 15.49 -10.39 4.08
N PRO A 226 15.10 -9.70 3.00
CA PRO A 226 14.04 -10.17 2.09
C PRO A 226 14.35 -11.53 1.45
N LYS A 227 15.63 -11.89 1.24
CA LYS A 227 16.01 -13.22 0.73
C LYS A 227 15.64 -14.36 1.69
N ALA A 228 15.50 -14.07 2.98
CA ALA A 228 15.05 -15.07 3.94
C ALA A 228 13.57 -15.42 3.73
N TYR A 229 12.75 -14.46 3.33
CA TYR A 229 11.33 -14.69 3.00
C TYR A 229 11.17 -15.64 1.81
N GLY A 230 11.96 -15.47 0.74
CA GLY A 230 11.93 -16.37 -0.41
C GLY A 230 12.25 -17.82 -0.09
N LYS A 231 12.98 -18.10 1.00
CA LYS A 231 13.25 -19.45 1.49
C LYS A 231 12.11 -20.07 2.29
N VAL A 232 11.23 -19.24 2.84
CA VAL A 232 10.14 -19.67 3.73
C VAL A 232 8.84 -19.88 2.96
N PHE A 233 8.51 -18.99 2.03
CA PHE A 233 7.22 -19.01 1.33
C PHE A 233 7.31 -19.72 -0.02
N HIS A 234 6.23 -20.39 -0.43
CA HIS A 234 6.09 -20.95 -1.77
C HIS A 234 5.73 -19.86 -2.78
N THR A 235 4.91 -18.89 -2.37
CA THR A 235 4.57 -17.70 -3.15
C THR A 235 4.52 -16.47 -2.25
N ILE A 236 4.94 -15.34 -2.79
CA ILE A 236 4.87 -14.03 -2.13
C ILE A 236 4.22 -13.06 -3.10
N SER A 237 3.16 -12.37 -2.70
CA SER A 237 2.69 -11.18 -3.42
C SER A 237 3.30 -9.92 -2.81
N VAL A 238 3.71 -8.95 -3.62
CA VAL A 238 4.23 -7.67 -3.16
C VAL A 238 3.54 -6.53 -3.91
N CYS A 239 3.06 -5.51 -3.19
CA CYS A 239 2.44 -4.34 -3.81
C CYS A 239 3.45 -3.20 -3.97
N LEU A 240 3.32 -2.47 -5.08
CA LEU A 240 4.06 -1.24 -5.38
C LEU A 240 3.17 0.01 -5.21
N SER A 241 1.85 -0.17 -5.27
CA SER A 241 0.81 0.87 -5.35
C SER A 241 0.26 1.32 -3.99
N LYS A 242 1.10 1.36 -2.96
CA LYS A 242 0.77 1.84 -1.61
C LYS A 242 1.84 2.84 -1.14
N GLY A 243 2.46 2.62 0.02
CA GLY A 243 3.50 3.49 0.58
C GLY A 243 4.67 3.79 -0.35
N LEU A 244 4.98 2.90 -1.31
CA LEU A 244 5.98 3.14 -2.34
C LEU A 244 5.57 4.15 -3.43
N GLY A 245 4.27 4.47 -3.56
CA GLY A 245 3.77 5.53 -4.41
C GLY A 245 3.63 5.21 -5.89
N ALA A 246 3.88 3.98 -6.36
CA ALA A 246 3.54 3.62 -7.73
C ALA A 246 2.01 3.67 -7.94
N PRO A 247 1.52 4.15 -9.10
CA PRO A 247 0.09 4.32 -9.32
C PRO A 247 -0.68 3.01 -9.40
N ILE A 248 -0.03 1.96 -9.86
CA ILE A 248 -0.56 0.62 -10.09
C ILE A 248 0.60 -0.37 -9.93
N GLY A 249 0.28 -1.61 -9.58
CA GLY A 249 1.18 -2.72 -9.74
C GLY A 249 1.45 -3.52 -8.47
N SER A 250 1.57 -4.81 -8.72
CA SER A 250 1.99 -5.82 -7.74
C SER A 250 2.77 -6.91 -8.48
N LEU A 251 3.53 -7.69 -7.75
CA LEU A 251 4.19 -8.86 -8.32
C LEU A 251 3.84 -10.10 -7.50
N LEU A 252 3.80 -11.25 -8.15
CA LEU A 252 3.78 -12.57 -7.54
C LEU A 252 5.13 -13.23 -7.78
N LEU A 253 5.78 -13.67 -6.72
CA LEU A 253 7.09 -14.31 -6.73
C LEU A 253 6.95 -15.79 -6.40
N SER A 254 7.73 -16.65 -7.06
CA SER A 254 7.80 -18.09 -6.81
C SER A 254 8.97 -18.74 -7.56
N ASP A 255 8.95 -20.08 -7.62
CA ASP A 255 9.76 -20.84 -8.58
C ASP A 255 9.28 -20.60 -10.04
N LYS A 256 10.17 -20.88 -11.01
CA LYS A 256 9.88 -20.68 -12.44
C LYS A 256 8.67 -21.47 -12.93
N ALA A 257 8.47 -22.69 -12.46
CA ALA A 257 7.35 -23.54 -12.90
C ALA A 257 6.01 -22.97 -12.43
N THR A 258 5.94 -22.51 -11.20
CA THR A 258 4.75 -21.85 -10.63
C THR A 258 4.46 -20.56 -11.36
N ILE A 259 5.45 -19.70 -11.61
CA ILE A 259 5.28 -18.44 -12.35
C ILE A 259 4.86 -18.70 -13.80
N HIS A 260 5.37 -19.74 -14.44
CA HIS A 260 4.91 -20.12 -15.77
C HIS A 260 3.40 -20.47 -15.80
N ARG A 261 2.91 -21.20 -14.79
CA ARG A 261 1.47 -21.48 -14.64
C ARG A 261 0.67 -20.21 -14.32
N ALA A 262 1.25 -19.27 -13.56
CA ALA A 262 0.64 -17.99 -13.20
C ALA A 262 0.30 -17.14 -14.42
N LEU A 263 1.08 -17.21 -15.51
CA LEU A 263 0.81 -16.50 -16.77
C LEU A 263 -0.59 -16.82 -17.32
N ARG A 264 -0.98 -18.09 -17.28
CA ARG A 264 -2.31 -18.53 -17.75
C ARG A 264 -3.43 -18.03 -16.84
N VAL A 265 -3.23 -18.10 -15.53
CA VAL A 265 -4.21 -17.60 -14.55
C VAL A 265 -4.35 -16.08 -14.68
N ARG A 266 -3.23 -15.33 -14.76
CA ARG A 266 -3.24 -13.88 -15.01
C ARG A 266 -4.03 -13.54 -16.29
N LYS A 267 -3.85 -14.33 -17.35
CA LYS A 267 -4.57 -14.11 -18.63
C LYS A 267 -6.07 -14.34 -18.48
N ILE A 268 -6.49 -15.40 -17.78
CA ILE A 268 -7.90 -15.71 -17.52
C ILE A 268 -8.57 -14.59 -16.71
N LEU A 269 -7.86 -14.05 -15.72
CA LEU A 269 -8.34 -12.94 -14.86
C LEU A 269 -8.28 -11.56 -15.55
N GLY A 270 -7.85 -11.48 -16.81
CA GLY A 270 -7.80 -10.23 -17.58
C GLY A 270 -6.56 -9.37 -17.35
N GLY A 271 -5.56 -9.87 -16.61
CA GLY A 271 -4.35 -9.12 -16.24
C GLY A 271 -3.21 -9.13 -17.27
N GLY A 272 -3.41 -9.71 -18.45
CA GLY A 272 -2.45 -9.63 -19.55
C GLY A 272 -2.54 -8.29 -20.27
N MET A 273 -1.63 -7.38 -19.96
CA MET A 273 -1.52 -6.04 -20.56
C MET A 273 -0.48 -6.04 -21.67
N ARG A 274 -0.45 -4.99 -22.51
CA ARG A 274 0.46 -4.86 -23.64
C ARG A 274 1.71 -4.06 -23.24
N GLN A 275 1.80 -2.78 -23.55
CA GLN A 275 2.93 -1.90 -23.24
C GLN A 275 2.87 -1.44 -21.77
N VAL A 276 2.96 -2.37 -20.86
CA VAL A 276 2.80 -2.12 -19.42
C VAL A 276 4.10 -1.64 -18.75
N GLY A 277 5.21 -1.61 -19.48
CA GLY A 277 6.49 -1.07 -19.03
C GLY A 277 6.41 0.35 -18.51
N TYR A 278 5.48 1.17 -19.00
CA TYR A 278 5.22 2.48 -18.40
C TYR A 278 4.86 2.39 -16.91
N LEU A 279 4.08 1.39 -16.51
CA LEU A 279 3.71 1.16 -15.11
C LEU A 279 4.82 0.45 -14.35
N ALA A 280 5.54 -0.46 -15.01
CA ALA A 280 6.69 -1.15 -14.42
C ALA A 280 7.83 -0.17 -14.07
N ALA A 281 8.05 0.87 -14.89
CA ALA A 281 9.02 1.93 -14.61
C ALA A 281 8.71 2.69 -13.33
N ALA A 282 7.42 2.92 -13.01
CA ALA A 282 7.04 3.46 -11.71
C ALA A 282 7.43 2.53 -10.57
N GLY A 283 7.29 1.23 -10.77
CA GLY A 283 7.71 0.21 -9.80
C GLY A 283 9.23 0.21 -9.58
N LEU A 284 10.02 0.26 -10.64
CA LEU A 284 11.49 0.36 -10.57
C LEU A 284 11.92 1.60 -9.81
N TYR A 285 11.36 2.77 -10.19
CA TYR A 285 11.62 4.02 -9.49
C TYR A 285 11.27 3.95 -8.00
N ALA A 286 10.12 3.36 -7.68
CA ALA A 286 9.64 3.20 -6.31
C ALA A 286 10.57 2.34 -5.45
N LEU A 287 11.06 1.22 -6.00
CA LEU A 287 12.00 0.33 -5.33
C LEU A 287 13.35 1.00 -5.05
N GLU A 288 13.81 1.85 -5.94
CA GLU A 288 15.10 2.54 -5.82
C GLU A 288 15.07 3.74 -4.87
N ASN A 289 13.93 4.42 -4.79
CA ASN A 289 13.87 5.73 -4.13
C ASN A 289 12.96 5.77 -2.90
N ASN A 290 12.01 4.84 -2.74
CA ASN A 290 10.92 5.00 -1.78
C ASN A 290 10.88 3.94 -0.67
N ILE A 291 11.76 2.93 -0.66
CA ILE A 291 11.76 1.91 0.41
C ILE A 291 12.26 2.52 1.73
N GLU A 292 13.45 3.11 1.75
CA GLU A 292 14.06 3.62 2.97
C GLU A 292 13.24 4.74 3.63
N ARG A 293 12.59 5.58 2.81
CA ARG A 293 11.75 6.66 3.31
C ARG A 293 10.48 6.19 4.05
N LEU A 294 10.09 4.92 3.96
CA LEU A 294 8.99 4.37 4.76
C LEU A 294 9.26 4.52 6.27
N ALA A 295 10.51 4.61 6.68
CA ALA A 295 10.88 4.94 8.06
C ALA A 295 10.30 6.29 8.54
N ASP A 296 10.17 7.28 7.65
CA ASP A 296 9.54 8.57 7.97
C ASP A 296 8.05 8.40 8.26
N ASP A 297 7.36 7.54 7.50
CA ASP A 297 5.95 7.24 7.73
C ASP A 297 5.77 6.57 9.08
N HIS A 298 6.66 5.62 9.45
CA HIS A 298 6.63 4.94 10.75
C HIS A 298 6.87 5.92 11.91
N ARG A 299 7.86 6.82 11.76
CA ARG A 299 8.15 7.86 12.77
C ARG A 299 6.92 8.75 13.00
N ARG A 300 6.36 9.32 11.93
CA ARG A 300 5.19 10.19 12.01
C ARG A 300 3.98 9.49 12.63
N THR A 301 3.77 8.22 12.30
CA THR A 301 2.69 7.41 12.89
C THR A 301 2.88 7.26 14.40
N LYS A 302 4.10 6.98 14.87
CA LYS A 302 4.45 6.87 16.30
C LYS A 302 4.27 8.19 17.03
N GLU A 303 4.62 9.32 16.39
CA GLU A 303 4.44 10.65 16.97
C GLU A 303 2.95 11.01 17.11
N ILE A 304 2.11 10.72 16.12
CA ILE A 304 0.64 10.86 16.24
C ILE A 304 0.11 9.98 17.37
N ALA A 305 0.56 8.74 17.46
CA ALA A 305 0.14 7.83 18.52
C ALA A 305 0.51 8.34 19.93
N ALA A 306 1.67 8.99 20.07
CA ALA A 306 2.09 9.58 21.34
C ALA A 306 1.17 10.73 21.77
N VAL A 307 0.75 11.58 20.84
CA VAL A 307 -0.23 12.64 21.13
C VAL A 307 -1.59 12.03 21.50
N LEU A 308 -2.12 11.10 20.69
CA LEU A 308 -3.43 10.48 20.93
C LEU A 308 -3.53 9.79 22.29
N LYS A 309 -2.47 9.17 22.80
CA LYS A 309 -2.45 8.51 24.11
C LYS A 309 -2.71 9.46 25.29
N ASN A 310 -2.48 10.75 25.12
CA ASN A 310 -2.65 11.76 26.15
C ASN A 310 -3.99 12.50 26.07
N LEU A 311 -4.83 12.17 25.06
CA LEU A 311 -6.10 12.86 24.85
C LEU A 311 -7.24 12.15 25.60
N ASN A 312 -8.03 12.90 26.34
CA ASN A 312 -9.09 12.38 27.21
C ASN A 312 -10.28 11.74 26.46
N TRP A 313 -10.39 11.99 25.16
CA TRP A 313 -11.41 11.40 24.30
C TRP A 313 -10.95 10.09 23.62
N VAL A 314 -9.69 9.71 23.79
CA VAL A 314 -9.13 8.42 23.33
C VAL A 314 -9.17 7.41 24.48
N GLU A 315 -9.76 6.25 24.24
CA GLU A 315 -9.79 5.15 25.20
C GLU A 315 -8.52 4.30 25.11
N LYS A 316 -8.12 3.95 23.89
CA LYS A 316 -6.99 3.06 23.63
C LYS A 316 -6.32 3.38 22.32
N VAL A 317 -4.99 3.31 22.30
CA VAL A 317 -4.18 3.33 21.07
C VAL A 317 -3.52 1.96 20.93
N GLU A 318 -3.78 1.26 19.81
CA GLU A 318 -3.15 -0.03 19.54
C GLU A 318 -1.63 0.14 19.32
N PRO A 319 -0.82 -0.91 19.54
CA PRO A 319 0.61 -0.84 19.30
C PRO A 319 0.93 -0.43 17.86
N VAL A 320 1.82 0.55 17.68
CA VAL A 320 2.23 1.09 16.38
C VAL A 320 3.61 0.57 16.02
N GLU A 321 3.68 -0.22 14.97
CA GLU A 321 4.93 -0.80 14.44
C GLU A 321 5.36 -0.14 13.13
N THR A 322 4.39 0.17 12.27
CA THR A 322 4.63 0.71 10.92
C THR A 322 3.81 1.99 10.65
N ASN A 323 3.27 2.14 9.46
CA ASN A 323 2.54 3.33 9.00
C ASN A 323 1.04 3.32 9.31
N ILE A 324 0.52 2.31 10.00
CA ILE A 324 -0.90 2.18 10.35
C ILE A 324 -1.08 2.38 11.86
N LEU A 325 -1.95 3.29 12.22
CA LEU A 325 -2.37 3.58 13.58
C LEU A 325 -3.86 3.30 13.73
N ILE A 326 -4.23 2.49 14.73
CA ILE A 326 -5.62 2.24 15.14
C ILE A 326 -5.80 2.72 16.57
N PHE A 327 -6.91 3.41 16.83
CA PHE A 327 -7.27 3.85 18.16
C PHE A 327 -8.78 3.77 18.39
N SER A 328 -9.19 3.60 19.62
CA SER A 328 -10.59 3.56 20.07
C SER A 328 -10.96 4.86 20.79
N LEU A 329 -12.19 5.30 20.56
CA LEU A 329 -12.76 6.46 21.23
C LEU A 329 -13.38 6.06 22.58
N GLN A 330 -13.40 6.98 23.55
CA GLN A 330 -14.21 6.82 24.75
C GLN A 330 -15.69 6.61 24.39
N PRO A 331 -16.44 5.78 25.14
CA PRO A 331 -17.83 5.44 24.78
C PRO A 331 -18.80 6.64 24.64
N ASN A 332 -18.51 7.75 25.29
CA ASN A 332 -19.29 8.99 25.23
C ASN A 332 -18.95 9.88 24.02
N ILE A 333 -17.96 9.53 23.21
CA ILE A 333 -17.53 10.31 22.05
C ILE A 333 -18.22 9.79 20.78
N ASN A 334 -18.91 10.69 20.10
CA ASN A 334 -19.52 10.36 18.81
C ASN A 334 -18.48 10.39 17.68
N GLU A 335 -18.24 9.23 17.10
CA GLU A 335 -17.27 9.01 16.01
C GLU A 335 -17.52 9.92 14.81
N ALA A 336 -18.77 10.03 14.35
CA ALA A 336 -19.10 10.83 13.17
C ALA A 336 -18.87 12.33 13.42
N VAL A 337 -19.16 12.83 14.61
CA VAL A 337 -18.89 14.21 15.01
C VAL A 337 -17.40 14.51 15.05
N LEU A 338 -16.59 13.59 15.58
CA LEU A 338 -15.14 13.75 15.63
C LEU A 338 -14.53 13.77 14.22
N MET A 339 -14.92 12.81 13.38
CA MET A 339 -14.46 12.75 11.98
C MET A 339 -14.83 14.01 11.19
N GLU A 340 -16.04 14.53 11.39
CA GLU A 340 -16.47 15.77 10.74
C GLU A 340 -15.67 16.99 11.24
N LYS A 341 -15.38 17.09 12.53
CA LYS A 341 -14.48 18.13 13.07
C LYS A 341 -13.09 18.07 12.47
N LEU A 342 -12.50 16.88 12.33
CA LEU A 342 -11.19 16.70 11.65
C LEU A 342 -11.26 17.11 10.19
N LYS A 343 -12.33 16.71 9.49
CA LYS A 343 -12.55 17.05 8.08
C LYS A 343 -12.68 18.56 7.88
N GLN A 344 -13.36 19.28 8.78
CA GLN A 344 -13.43 20.75 8.77
C GLN A 344 -12.07 21.42 8.98
N LYS A 345 -11.11 20.70 9.58
CA LYS A 345 -9.69 21.11 9.67
C LYS A 345 -8.85 20.61 8.50
N GLY A 346 -9.47 20.04 7.47
CA GLY A 346 -8.79 19.49 6.29
C GLY A 346 -8.13 18.13 6.52
N ILE A 347 -8.43 17.43 7.63
CA ILE A 347 -7.84 16.14 7.98
C ILE A 347 -8.87 15.04 7.78
N SER A 348 -8.59 14.11 6.85
CA SER A 348 -9.42 12.94 6.57
C SER A 348 -8.76 11.67 7.13
N ILE A 349 -9.52 10.91 7.92
CA ILE A 349 -9.14 9.61 8.48
C ILE A 349 -10.23 8.58 8.18
N SER A 350 -10.02 7.30 8.48
CA SER A 350 -11.03 6.27 8.23
C SER A 350 -11.64 5.71 9.51
N SER A 351 -12.94 5.39 9.44
CA SER A 351 -13.65 4.59 10.43
C SER A 351 -13.40 3.10 10.20
N MET A 352 -13.32 2.36 11.29
CA MET A 352 -13.35 0.89 11.29
C MET A 352 -14.64 0.35 11.94
N GLY A 353 -15.57 1.26 12.33
CA GLY A 353 -16.79 0.97 13.07
C GLY A 353 -16.57 0.79 14.58
N HIS A 354 -17.68 0.86 15.31
CA HIS A 354 -17.70 0.65 16.78
C HIS A 354 -16.73 1.56 17.55
N GLY A 355 -16.62 2.82 17.16
CA GLY A 355 -15.72 3.78 17.82
C GLY A 355 -14.24 3.57 17.54
N LYS A 356 -13.87 2.70 16.62
CA LYS A 356 -12.48 2.50 16.17
C LYS A 356 -12.17 3.32 14.94
N LEU A 357 -11.07 4.06 14.99
CA LEU A 357 -10.57 4.91 13.93
C LEU A 357 -9.19 4.46 13.48
N ARG A 358 -8.86 4.73 12.21
CA ARG A 358 -7.58 4.40 11.62
C ARG A 358 -6.96 5.59 10.91
N ILE A 359 -5.68 5.79 11.11
CA ILE A 359 -4.81 6.73 10.43
C ILE A 359 -3.72 5.93 9.70
N VAL A 360 -3.42 6.31 8.46
CA VAL A 360 -2.34 5.72 7.66
C VAL A 360 -1.47 6.84 7.10
N THR A 361 -0.19 6.88 7.49
CA THR A 361 0.78 7.82 6.93
C THR A 361 1.35 7.27 5.61
N HIS A 362 1.75 8.17 4.72
CA HIS A 362 2.25 7.82 3.40
C HIS A 362 3.04 8.97 2.75
N LEU A 363 3.63 8.73 1.58
CA LEU A 363 4.52 9.65 0.85
C LEU A 363 3.99 11.07 0.70
N ASP A 364 2.68 11.26 0.44
CA ASP A 364 2.10 12.60 0.25
C ASP A 364 1.90 13.35 1.58
N TYR A 365 2.02 12.66 2.72
CA TYR A 365 1.93 13.25 4.04
C TYR A 365 3.27 13.80 4.50
N ARG A 366 3.47 15.12 4.27
CA ARG A 366 4.74 15.82 4.47
C ARG A 366 4.87 16.41 5.87
N GLU A 367 6.08 16.82 6.26
CA GLU A 367 6.42 17.34 7.59
C GLU A 367 5.58 18.55 8.01
N VAL A 368 5.30 19.49 7.08
CA VAL A 368 4.43 20.64 7.37
C VAL A 368 3.00 20.21 7.71
N MET A 369 2.50 19.15 7.07
CA MET A 369 1.18 18.57 7.36
C MET A 369 1.21 17.86 8.72
N HIS A 370 2.32 17.19 9.01
CA HIS A 370 2.51 16.44 10.26
C HIS A 370 2.45 17.37 11.47
N THR A 371 3.23 18.46 11.46
CA THR A 371 3.18 19.48 12.50
C THR A 371 1.74 20.02 12.71
N TYR A 372 1.04 20.31 11.62
CA TYR A 372 -0.33 20.80 11.68
C TYR A 372 -1.30 19.77 12.29
N VAL A 373 -1.15 18.48 11.96
CA VAL A 373 -1.97 17.39 12.53
C VAL A 373 -1.74 17.27 14.03
N LEU A 374 -0.48 17.24 14.49
CA LEU A 374 -0.16 17.17 15.93
C LEU A 374 -0.78 18.33 16.68
N GLU A 375 -0.55 19.58 16.24
CA GLU A 375 -1.13 20.78 16.86
C GLU A 375 -2.67 20.78 16.84
N THR A 376 -3.27 20.23 15.80
CA THR A 376 -4.74 20.15 15.70
C THR A 376 -5.30 19.15 16.68
N LEU A 377 -4.69 17.98 16.83
CA LEU A 377 -5.12 16.94 17.77
C LEU A 377 -4.98 17.40 19.23
N GLU A 378 -3.89 18.09 19.58
CA GLU A 378 -3.66 18.64 20.93
C GLU A 378 -4.68 19.68 21.34
N LYS A 379 -5.31 20.40 20.39
CA LYS A 379 -6.30 21.44 20.62
C LYS A 379 -7.75 20.92 20.59
N MET A 380 -7.98 19.65 20.36
CA MET A 380 -9.28 19.01 20.31
C MET A 380 -9.72 18.48 21.68
#